data_56fae031479fbae40f4c5ac72b181fa8
#
_entry.id   56fae031479fbae40f4c5ac72b181fa8
#
_cell.length_a   1.000
_cell.length_b   1.000
_cell.length_c   1.000
_cell.angle_alpha   90.00
_cell.angle_beta   90.00
_cell.angle_gamma   90.00
#
_symmetry.space_group_name_H-M   'P 1'
#
loop_
_entity.id
_entity.type
_entity.pdbx_description
1 polymer ?
#
loop_
_entity_poly.entity_id
_entity_poly.type
_entity_poly.pdbx_seq_one_letter_code
_entity_poly.pdbx_strand_id
1 'polypeptide(L)'
;MLGYALLVPAFVGAAFACSDAKTDAKALDGKWNIVEAAGERVTAEELPFLEFDMAEKRLHGNAGCNIVNTTVSLDPKDISAITIAQGAVTMMACPEMDLEMKVLRAMDQVRSVKNGRDADEMLLLDEAGKVVLRLDKE
;
A
#
# COMPACT_ATOMS: atom_id res chain seq x y z
N MET A 1 -39.72 31.33 22.21
CA MET A 1 -39.41 30.90 22.08
C MET A 1 -38.73 30.38 21.59
N LEU A 2 -38.36 30.19 21.54
CA LEU A 2 -37.88 29.66 21.22
C LEU A 2 -37.15 29.12 20.53
N GLY A 3 -36.78 28.69 20.27
CA GLY A 3 -36.18 28.12 19.60
C GLY A 3 -35.25 27.81 19.24
N TYR A 4 -34.89 27.68 19.10
CA TYR A 4 -34.13 27.43 18.75
C TYR A 4 -33.28 26.88 18.38
N ALA A 5 -33.15 26.44 18.27
CA ALA A 5 -32.48 26.00 17.99
C ALA A 5 -31.75 25.46 17.52
N LEU A 6 -31.61 25.10 17.39
CA LEU A 6 -31.03 24.51 17.02
C LEU A 6 -30.33 24.03 16.38
N LEU A 7 -30.25 23.72 16.22
CA LEU A 7 -29.73 23.28 15.66
C LEU A 7 -28.82 22.96 15.26
N VAL A 8 -28.75 22.83 14.95
CA VAL A 8 -27.87 22.82 14.53
C VAL A 8 -26.85 22.11 14.39
N PRO A 9 -26.60 21.74 14.98
CA PRO A 9 -25.58 20.88 15.07
C PRO A 9 -25.47 19.93 14.09
N ALA A 10 -26.40 19.69 13.73
CA ALA A 10 -26.42 18.70 12.84
C ALA A 10 -25.28 18.61 11.91
N PHE A 11 -24.91 19.63 11.50
CA PHE A 11 -24.01 19.60 10.54
C PHE A 11 -22.77 19.01 10.84
N VAL A 12 -22.55 18.93 11.89
CA VAL A 12 -21.37 18.39 12.29
C VAL A 12 -21.10 17.05 11.72
N GLY A 13 -22.03 16.20 11.80
CA GLY A 13 -21.81 14.86 11.32
C GLY A 13 -21.44 14.79 9.88
N ALA A 14 -21.95 15.67 9.12
CA ALA A 14 -21.67 15.63 7.71
C ALA A 14 -20.20 15.78 7.41
N ALA A 15 -19.52 16.56 8.19
CA ALA A 15 -18.13 16.78 7.93
C ALA A 15 -17.31 15.50 8.03
N PHE A 16 -17.72 14.59 8.89
CA PHE A 16 -16.95 13.40 9.04
C PHE A 16 -17.11 12.44 7.91
N ALA A 17 -18.22 12.43 7.26
CA ALA A 17 -18.45 11.51 6.19
C ALA A 17 -17.38 11.63 5.10
N CYS A 18 -16.90 12.81 4.88
CA CYS A 18 -15.93 13.05 3.84
C CYS A 18 -14.56 12.47 4.15
N SER A 19 -14.23 12.35 5.44
CA SER A 19 -12.90 11.87 5.81
C SER A 19 -12.77 10.37 5.79
N ASP A 20 -13.86 9.65 5.61
CA ASP A 20 -13.85 8.19 5.64
C ASP A 20 -13.76 7.53 4.28
N ALA A 21 -13.49 8.27 3.24
CA ALA A 21 -13.39 7.70 1.91
C ALA A 21 -12.20 6.77 1.84
N LYS A 22 -12.44 5.53 1.42
CA LYS A 22 -11.38 4.53 1.28
C LYS A 22 -10.67 4.67 -0.04
N THR A 23 -9.39 4.33 -0.05
CA THR A 23 -8.60 4.26 -1.27
C THR A 23 -8.93 2.97 -1.98
N ASP A 24 -9.17 3.05 -3.28
CA ASP A 24 -9.41 1.87 -4.10
C ASP A 24 -8.05 1.22 -4.40
N ALA A 25 -7.93 -0.06 -4.10
CA ALA A 25 -6.67 -0.78 -4.33
C ALA A 25 -6.26 -0.78 -5.80
N LYS A 26 -7.21 -0.60 -6.73
CA LYS A 26 -6.88 -0.51 -8.15
C LYS A 26 -6.03 0.72 -8.49
N ALA A 27 -5.99 1.70 -7.60
CA ALA A 27 -5.12 2.85 -7.80
C ALA A 27 -3.63 2.48 -7.71
N LEU A 28 -3.32 1.26 -7.27
CA LEU A 28 -1.95 0.76 -7.27
C LEU A 28 -1.43 0.44 -8.68
N ASP A 29 -2.31 0.40 -9.68
CA ASP A 29 -1.86 0.05 -11.03
C ASP A 29 -0.68 0.92 -11.46
N GLY A 30 0.36 0.29 -12.00
CA GLY A 30 1.57 1.01 -12.42
C GLY A 30 2.78 0.64 -11.59
N LYS A 31 3.83 1.42 -11.76
CA LYS A 31 5.12 1.15 -11.12
C LYS A 31 5.39 2.13 -9.98
N TRP A 32 5.86 1.59 -8.87
CA TRP A 32 6.09 2.34 -7.64
C TRP A 32 7.44 1.99 -7.06
N ASN A 33 8.16 3.01 -6.60
CA ASN A 33 9.41 2.79 -5.86
C ASN A 33 9.09 2.58 -4.38
N ILE A 34 9.78 1.65 -3.75
CA ILE A 34 9.62 1.42 -2.32
C ILE A 34 10.58 2.34 -1.60
N VAL A 35 10.05 3.33 -0.89
CA VAL A 35 10.88 4.31 -0.19
C VAL A 35 11.00 4.05 1.31
N GLU A 36 10.12 3.22 1.84
CA GLU A 36 10.17 2.85 3.26
C GLU A 36 9.63 1.43 3.41
N ALA A 37 10.30 0.61 4.18
CA ALA A 37 9.90 -0.76 4.44
C ALA A 37 10.04 -1.06 5.93
N ALA A 38 9.02 -1.66 6.52
CA ALA A 38 8.98 -2.02 7.94
C ALA A 38 9.30 -0.82 8.85
N GLY A 39 8.84 0.37 8.46
CA GLY A 39 9.02 1.58 9.24
C GLY A 39 10.38 2.24 9.08
N GLU A 40 11.23 1.70 8.22
CA GLU A 40 12.58 2.24 8.00
C GLU A 40 12.73 2.76 6.57
N ARG A 41 13.39 3.90 6.45
CA ARG A 41 13.63 4.50 5.15
C ARG A 41 14.62 3.64 4.35
N VAL A 42 14.32 3.44 3.08
CA VAL A 42 15.20 2.71 2.19
C VAL A 42 16.31 3.64 1.72
N THR A 43 17.56 3.22 1.90
CA THR A 43 18.72 4.05 1.55
C THR A 43 19.56 3.43 0.44
N ALA A 44 19.05 2.41 -0.24
CA ALA A 44 19.78 1.76 -1.32
C ALA A 44 20.01 2.71 -2.50
N GLU A 45 21.11 2.49 -3.21
CA GLU A 45 21.44 3.28 -4.38
C GLU A 45 20.37 3.16 -5.47
N GLU A 46 19.88 1.95 -5.68
CA GLU A 46 18.74 1.71 -6.53
C GLU A 46 17.60 1.25 -5.65
N LEU A 47 16.47 1.94 -5.74
CA LEU A 47 15.33 1.59 -4.90
C LEU A 47 14.67 0.31 -5.39
N PRO A 48 14.23 -0.55 -4.47
CA PRO A 48 13.36 -1.65 -4.85
C PRO A 48 12.06 -1.07 -5.40
N PHE A 49 11.36 -1.84 -6.20
CA PHE A 49 10.13 -1.36 -6.81
C PHE A 49 9.09 -2.47 -6.90
N LEU A 50 7.84 -2.05 -7.02
CA LEU A 50 6.71 -2.94 -7.28
C LEU A 50 5.96 -2.38 -8.48
N GLU A 51 5.66 -3.24 -9.43
CA GLU A 51 4.86 -2.87 -10.59
C GLU A 51 3.61 -3.73 -10.58
N PHE A 52 2.45 -3.07 -10.48
CA PHE A 52 1.17 -3.75 -10.40
C PHE A 52 0.45 -3.68 -11.73
N ASP A 53 -0.03 -4.83 -12.19
CA ASP A 53 -0.96 -4.89 -13.30
C ASP A 53 -2.30 -5.32 -12.69
N MET A 54 -3.11 -4.34 -12.35
CA MET A 54 -4.36 -4.61 -11.63
C MET A 54 -5.42 -5.26 -12.52
N ALA A 55 -5.33 -5.06 -13.84
CA ALA A 55 -6.25 -5.73 -14.75
C ALA A 55 -6.01 -7.24 -14.74
N GLU A 56 -4.76 -7.66 -14.69
CA GLU A 56 -4.38 -9.08 -14.65
C GLU A 56 -4.15 -9.58 -13.23
N LYS A 57 -4.22 -8.71 -12.25
CA LYS A 57 -3.97 -9.00 -10.85
C LYS A 57 -2.59 -9.62 -10.63
N ARG A 58 -1.60 -9.04 -11.27
CA ARG A 58 -0.21 -9.49 -11.20
C ARG A 58 0.67 -8.43 -10.58
N LEU A 59 1.72 -8.90 -9.94
CA LEU A 59 2.72 -8.05 -9.34
C LEU A 59 4.10 -8.54 -9.75
N HIS A 60 4.88 -7.61 -10.30
CA HIS A 60 6.26 -7.84 -10.67
C HIS A 60 7.11 -6.82 -9.93
N GLY A 61 8.26 -7.21 -9.43
CA GLY A 61 9.07 -6.22 -8.76
C GLY A 61 10.48 -6.69 -8.47
N ASN A 62 11.21 -5.80 -7.83
CA ASN A 62 12.56 -6.08 -7.35
C ASN A 62 12.56 -5.72 -5.86
N ALA A 63 12.80 -6.73 -5.03
CA ALA A 63 12.73 -6.56 -3.58
C ALA A 63 14.03 -6.04 -2.96
N GLY A 64 15.00 -5.72 -3.79
CA GLY A 64 16.31 -5.24 -3.35
C GLY A 64 17.40 -5.79 -4.25
N CYS A 65 17.31 -7.03 -4.61
CA CYS A 65 18.22 -7.70 -5.51
C CYS A 65 17.47 -8.67 -6.41
N ASN A 66 16.67 -9.54 -5.81
CA ASN A 66 15.95 -10.56 -6.56
C ASN A 66 14.65 -10.05 -7.14
N ILE A 67 14.28 -10.62 -8.28
CA ILE A 67 13.03 -10.30 -8.96
C ILE A 67 11.91 -11.13 -8.33
N VAL A 68 10.77 -10.50 -8.13
CA VAL A 68 9.58 -11.14 -7.57
C VAL A 68 8.48 -11.12 -8.61
N ASN A 69 7.83 -12.26 -8.81
CA ASN A 69 6.64 -12.35 -9.64
C ASN A 69 5.56 -13.08 -8.86
N THR A 70 4.42 -12.43 -8.70
CA THR A 70 3.33 -12.99 -7.92
C THR A 70 2.01 -12.43 -8.40
N THR A 71 0.95 -12.73 -7.67
CA THR A 71 -0.39 -12.24 -7.96
C THR A 71 -0.93 -11.51 -6.74
N VAL A 72 -1.97 -10.71 -6.97
CA VAL A 72 -2.66 -10.01 -5.89
C VAL A 72 -4.12 -10.42 -5.89
N SER A 73 -4.76 -10.35 -4.73
CA SER A 73 -6.18 -10.63 -4.59
C SER A 73 -6.88 -9.41 -4.02
N LEU A 74 -8.06 -9.11 -4.56
CA LEU A 74 -8.89 -8.00 -4.11
C LEU A 74 -10.13 -8.55 -3.44
N ASP A 75 -10.71 -7.78 -2.53
CA ASP A 75 -11.95 -8.14 -1.87
C ASP A 75 -13.10 -7.33 -2.50
N PRO A 76 -14.10 -7.97 -3.08
CA PRO A 76 -15.20 -7.24 -3.70
C PRO A 76 -16.04 -6.44 -2.70
N LYS A 77 -15.90 -6.72 -1.42
CA LYS A 77 -16.66 -6.03 -0.37
C LYS A 77 -15.89 -4.86 0.24
N ASP A 78 -14.59 -4.76 -0.01
CA ASP A 78 -13.77 -3.69 0.55
C ASP A 78 -12.77 -3.27 -0.51
N ILE A 79 -13.00 -2.11 -1.11
CA ILE A 79 -12.16 -1.63 -2.22
C ILE A 79 -10.72 -1.35 -1.81
N SER A 80 -10.45 -1.16 -0.53
CA SER A 80 -9.09 -0.90 -0.06
C SER A 80 -8.34 -2.18 0.30
N ALA A 81 -9.02 -3.32 0.34
CA ALA A 81 -8.39 -4.57 0.76
C ALA A 81 -7.60 -5.20 -0.38
N ILE A 82 -6.41 -5.66 -0.07
CA ILE A 82 -5.55 -6.34 -1.03
C ILE A 82 -4.65 -7.30 -0.28
N THR A 83 -4.41 -8.47 -0.85
CA THR A 83 -3.41 -9.39 -0.35
C THR A 83 -2.45 -9.74 -1.48
N ILE A 84 -1.21 -9.96 -1.12
CA ILE A 84 -0.16 -10.31 -2.08
C ILE A 84 0.22 -11.77 -1.82
N ALA A 85 0.07 -12.61 -2.83
CA ALA A 85 0.40 -14.02 -2.70
C ALA A 85 1.91 -14.20 -2.63
N GLN A 86 2.34 -15.29 -2.02
CA GLN A 86 3.74 -15.68 -2.11
C GLN A 86 3.97 -16.15 -3.54
N GLY A 87 4.99 -15.63 -4.17
CA GLY A 87 5.26 -15.93 -5.55
C GLY A 87 6.66 -16.44 -5.76
N ALA A 88 7.06 -16.44 -7.02
CA ALA A 88 8.40 -16.85 -7.40
C ALA A 88 9.37 -15.70 -7.15
N VAL A 89 10.49 -16.02 -6.53
CA VAL A 89 11.57 -15.06 -6.26
C VAL A 89 12.84 -15.70 -6.80
N THR A 90 13.64 -14.94 -7.56
CA THR A 90 14.94 -15.43 -7.99
C THR A 90 15.85 -15.62 -6.77
N MET A 91 16.86 -16.48 -6.92
CA MET A 91 17.68 -16.88 -5.79
C MET A 91 19.13 -16.43 -5.98
N MET A 92 19.35 -15.15 -6.14
CA MET A 92 20.68 -14.61 -6.22
C MET A 92 21.16 -14.17 -4.84
N ALA A 93 22.44 -14.31 -4.56
CA ALA A 93 23.03 -13.82 -3.33
C ALA A 93 23.54 -12.41 -3.58
N CYS A 94 23.08 -11.45 -2.78
CA CYS A 94 23.43 -10.05 -2.93
C CYS A 94 23.80 -9.44 -1.59
N PRO A 95 24.58 -8.35 -1.60
CA PRO A 95 24.98 -7.69 -0.35
C PRO A 95 23.81 -7.15 0.46
N GLU A 96 22.72 -6.76 -0.23
CA GLU A 96 21.58 -6.10 0.41
C GLU A 96 20.45 -7.06 0.79
N MET A 97 20.80 -8.26 1.25
CA MET A 97 19.77 -9.24 1.60
C MET A 97 18.90 -8.83 2.76
N ASP A 98 19.39 -7.98 3.68
CA ASP A 98 18.58 -7.51 4.79
C ASP A 98 17.40 -6.66 4.29
N LEU A 99 17.64 -5.81 3.31
CA LEU A 99 16.59 -4.99 2.71
C LEU A 99 15.58 -5.89 2.00
N GLU A 100 16.07 -6.84 1.23
CA GLU A 100 15.19 -7.74 0.51
C GLU A 100 14.29 -8.53 1.46
N MET A 101 14.85 -9.03 2.55
CA MET A 101 14.07 -9.77 3.54
C MET A 101 12.99 -8.88 4.16
N LYS A 102 13.30 -7.61 4.44
CA LYS A 102 12.31 -6.67 4.96
C LYS A 102 11.18 -6.45 3.97
N VAL A 103 11.53 -6.24 2.71
CA VAL A 103 10.52 -5.98 1.67
C VAL A 103 9.63 -7.21 1.47
N LEU A 104 10.22 -8.39 1.35
CA LEU A 104 9.44 -9.61 1.15
C LEU A 104 8.52 -9.89 2.34
N ARG A 105 9.01 -9.69 3.54
CA ARG A 105 8.21 -9.89 4.73
C ARG A 105 7.07 -8.88 4.80
N ALA A 106 7.36 -7.63 4.47
CA ALA A 106 6.33 -6.60 4.46
C ALA A 106 5.26 -6.90 3.42
N MET A 107 5.65 -7.36 2.22
CA MET A 107 4.69 -7.73 1.18
C MET A 107 3.73 -8.81 1.69
N ASP A 108 4.24 -9.76 2.45
CA ASP A 108 3.45 -10.86 2.98
C ASP A 108 2.43 -10.37 4.02
N GLN A 109 2.70 -9.25 4.66
CA GLN A 109 1.83 -8.69 5.69
C GLN A 109 0.76 -7.74 5.16
N VAL A 110 0.84 -7.33 3.91
CA VAL A 110 -0.09 -6.35 3.33
C VAL A 110 -1.52 -6.88 3.33
N ARG A 111 -2.46 -6.05 3.81
CA ARG A 111 -3.88 -6.38 3.83
C ARG A 111 -4.75 -5.26 3.27
N SER A 112 -4.25 -4.02 3.24
CA SER A 112 -5.00 -2.90 2.70
C SER A 112 -4.09 -1.81 2.19
N VAL A 113 -4.69 -0.85 1.46
CA VAL A 113 -3.95 0.29 0.92
C VAL A 113 -4.60 1.58 1.38
N LYS A 114 -3.81 2.64 1.37
CA LYS A 114 -4.28 3.97 1.67
C LYS A 114 -3.42 4.96 0.91
N ASN A 115 -4.01 6.05 0.41
CA ASN A 115 -3.20 7.12 -0.16
C ASN A 115 -2.40 7.79 0.94
N GLY A 116 -1.20 8.25 0.61
CA GLY A 116 -0.42 9.03 1.53
C GLY A 116 -0.77 10.50 1.39
N ARG A 117 0.26 11.33 1.12
CA ARG A 117 0.05 12.78 0.99
C ARG A 117 -0.81 13.16 -0.21
N ASP A 118 -0.72 12.36 -1.26
CA ASP A 118 -1.45 12.62 -2.51
C ASP A 118 -1.55 11.32 -3.30
N ALA A 119 -2.04 11.40 -4.54
CA ALA A 119 -2.26 10.22 -5.37
C ALA A 119 -0.95 9.54 -5.80
N ASP A 120 0.18 10.22 -5.68
CA ASP A 120 1.47 9.67 -6.07
C ASP A 120 2.21 8.98 -4.91
N GLU A 121 1.58 8.90 -3.76
CA GLU A 121 2.10 8.17 -2.61
C GLU A 121 1.08 7.16 -2.13
N MET A 122 1.50 5.90 -2.02
CA MET A 122 0.64 4.84 -1.52
C MET A 122 1.25 4.21 -0.29
N LEU A 123 0.39 3.92 0.68
CA LEU A 123 0.76 3.22 1.90
C LEU A 123 0.14 1.84 1.85
N LEU A 124 0.95 0.82 2.07
CA LEU A 124 0.45 -0.54 2.20
C LEU A 124 0.45 -0.89 3.68
N LEU A 125 -0.69 -1.35 4.16
CA LEU A 125 -0.94 -1.54 5.58
C LEU A 125 -1.14 -3.01 5.92
N ASP A 126 -0.75 -3.39 7.12
CA ASP A 126 -0.99 -4.74 7.62
C ASP A 126 -2.40 -4.85 8.22
N GLU A 127 -2.70 -6.00 8.80
CA GLU A 127 -4.01 -6.27 9.39
C GLU A 127 -4.35 -5.30 10.51
N ALA A 128 -3.37 -4.80 11.23
CA ALA A 128 -3.58 -3.85 12.32
C ALA A 128 -3.67 -2.40 11.84
N GLY A 129 -3.51 -2.17 10.54
CA GLY A 129 -3.53 -0.82 9.99
C GLY A 129 -2.19 -0.11 10.07
N LYS A 130 -1.13 -0.85 10.37
CA LYS A 130 0.21 -0.28 10.42
C LYS A 130 0.83 -0.23 9.03
N VAL A 131 1.50 0.86 8.69
CA VAL A 131 2.17 1.00 7.40
C VAL A 131 3.37 0.08 7.37
N VAL A 132 3.39 -0.86 6.43
CA VAL A 132 4.52 -1.78 6.25
C VAL A 132 5.35 -1.42 5.03
N LEU A 133 4.76 -0.79 4.04
CA LEU A 133 5.48 -0.28 2.87
C LEU A 133 4.94 1.08 2.49
N ARG A 134 5.85 1.99 2.16
CA ARG A 134 5.51 3.30 1.62
C ARG A 134 6.05 3.36 0.20
N LEU A 135 5.19 3.70 -0.73
CA LEU A 135 5.50 3.69 -2.15
C LEU A 135 5.35 5.08 -2.74
N ASP A 136 6.30 5.45 -3.60
CA ASP A 136 6.22 6.67 -4.37
C ASP A 136 6.07 6.30 -5.84
N LYS A 137 5.17 6.98 -6.54
CA LYS A 137 4.93 6.75 -7.97
C LYS A 137 6.19 7.10 -8.75
N GLU A 138 6.55 6.21 -9.67
CA GLU A 138 7.69 6.45 -10.53
C GLU A 138 7.32 7.37 -11.70
#